data_8405f08c76c8e9a84777593b7526f94b
#
_entry.id   8405f08c76c8e9a84777593b7526f94b
#
_cell.length_a   1.000
_cell.length_b   1.000
_cell.length_c   1.000
_cell.angle_alpha   90.00
_cell.angle_beta   90.00
_cell.angle_gamma   90.00
#
_symmetry.space_group_name_H-M   'P 1'
#
loop_
_entity.id
_entity.type
_entity.pdbx_description
1 polymer ?
#
loop_
_entity_poly.entity_id
_entity_poly.type
_entity_poly.pdbx_seq_one_letter_code
_entity_poly.pdbx_strand_id
1 'polypeptide(L)' 'MEHLLEESVSSADLKRFETRYHEEMAAGKVRPSAQFEYAWCLVRSKYPADIRKGILLLEDLYQVLS' A
#
# COMPACT_ATOMS: atom_id res chain seq x y z
N MET A 1 23.31 4.79 11.87
CA MET A 1 22.87 5.06 11.00
C MET A 1 22.50 4.13 10.11
N GLU A 2 22.60 3.04 10.36
CA GLU A 2 22.28 2.12 9.50
C GLU A 2 20.88 2.07 9.34
N HIS A 3 20.08 2.54 10.23
CA HIS A 3 18.70 2.37 10.02
C HIS A 3 18.32 3.14 8.81
N LEU A 4 19.19 3.91 8.28
CA LEU A 4 18.83 4.60 7.10
C LEU A 4 18.62 3.64 6.03
N LEU A 5 19.25 2.52 6.12
CA LEU A 5 19.14 1.64 5.05
C LEU A 5 17.94 0.85 5.17
N GLU A 6 17.25 0.90 6.26
CA GLU A 6 16.22 0.13 6.36
C GLU A 6 15.15 0.84 5.93
N GLU A 7 15.11 1.47 4.97
CA GLU A 7 14.17 2.16 4.51
C GLU A 7 12.93 1.50 4.46
N SER A 8 12.61 0.53 5.06
CA SER A 8 11.31 -0.10 5.06
C SER A 8 10.34 0.95 5.54
N VAL A 9 9.13 0.89 5.10
CA VAL A 9 8.11 1.82 5.48
C VAL A 9 7.84 1.69 6.96
N SER A 10 7.75 2.78 7.68
CA SER A 10 7.51 2.73 9.10
C SER A 10 6.09 2.27 9.37
N SER A 11 5.85 1.74 10.56
CA SER A 11 4.52 1.29 10.93
C SER A 11 3.52 2.43 10.87
N ALA A 12 3.94 3.62 11.26
CA ALA A 12 3.04 4.76 11.28
C ALA A 12 2.63 5.12 9.87
N ASP A 13 3.58 5.07 8.93
CA ASP A 13 3.26 5.42 7.55
C ASP A 13 2.34 4.37 6.93
N LEU A 14 2.61 3.10 7.18
CA LEU A 14 1.77 2.05 6.64
C LEU A 14 0.36 2.19 7.18
N LYS A 15 0.22 2.47 8.47
CA LYS A 15 -1.09 2.59 9.05
C LYS A 15 -1.85 3.78 8.47
N ARG A 16 -1.15 4.87 8.18
CA ARG A 16 -1.79 6.03 7.62
C ARG A 16 -2.31 5.75 6.22
N PHE A 17 -1.52 5.09 5.39
CA PHE A 17 -1.95 4.78 4.05
C PHE A 17 -3.06 3.73 4.06
N GLU A 18 -2.98 2.78 4.98
CA GLU A 18 -4.01 1.78 5.09
C GLU A 18 -5.34 2.40 5.51
N THR A 19 -5.30 3.33 6.47
CA THR A 19 -6.50 3.99 6.93
C THR A 19 -7.15 4.77 5.79
N ARG A 20 -6.33 5.49 5.02
CA ARG A 20 -6.86 6.27 3.91
C ARG A 20 -7.50 5.36 2.87
N TYR A 21 -6.84 4.24 2.56
CA TYR A 21 -7.37 3.33 1.57
C TYR A 21 -8.71 2.77 2.03
N HIS A 22 -8.81 2.36 3.29
CA HIS A 22 -10.03 1.79 3.79
C HIS A 22 -11.15 2.82 3.91
N GLU A 23 -10.81 4.06 4.22
CA GLU A 23 -11.82 5.11 4.29
C GLU A 23 -12.39 5.38 2.90
N GLU A 24 -11.55 5.39 1.90
CA GLU A 24 -12.03 5.65 0.55
C GLU A 24 -12.84 4.45 0.05
N MET A 25 -12.44 3.24 0.43
CA MET A 25 -13.16 2.06 0.04
C MET A 25 -14.55 2.09 0.68
N ALA A 26 -14.65 2.50 1.93
CA ALA A 26 -15.94 2.58 2.61
C ALA A 26 -16.82 3.65 1.96
N ALA A 27 -16.22 4.68 1.39
CA ALA A 27 -16.97 5.72 0.72
C ALA A 27 -17.39 5.31 -0.68
N GLY A 28 -16.93 4.14 -1.13
CA GLY A 28 -17.35 3.64 -2.41
C GLY A 28 -16.46 3.99 -3.58
N LYS A 29 -15.38 4.73 -3.37
CA LYS A 29 -14.51 5.08 -4.46
C LYS A 29 -13.12 5.28 -3.97
N VAL A 30 -12.18 4.47 -4.42
CA VAL A 30 -10.80 4.56 -4.03
C VAL A 30 -10.02 5.22 -5.15
N ARG A 31 -9.29 6.28 -4.83
CA ARG A 31 -8.50 6.96 -5.84
C ARG A 31 -7.31 6.10 -6.20
N PRO A 32 -6.86 6.11 -7.46
CA PRO A 32 -5.71 5.32 -7.85
C PRO A 32 -4.47 5.63 -7.03
N SER A 33 -4.26 6.89 -6.67
CA SER A 33 -3.08 7.26 -5.90
C SER A 33 -3.12 6.65 -4.51
N ALA A 34 -4.30 6.58 -3.88
CA ALA A 34 -4.39 6.00 -2.55
C ALA A 34 -4.14 4.51 -2.61
N GLN A 35 -4.64 3.84 -3.63
CA GLN A 35 -4.41 2.41 -3.77
C GLN A 35 -2.94 2.13 -4.07
N PHE A 36 -2.32 2.95 -4.90
CA PHE A 36 -0.92 2.77 -5.23
C PHE A 36 -0.05 2.95 -3.99
N GLU A 37 -0.30 4.00 -3.21
CA GLU A 37 0.52 4.26 -2.04
C GLU A 37 0.42 3.12 -1.04
N TYR A 38 -0.78 2.62 -0.82
CA TYR A 38 -0.95 1.53 0.12
C TYR A 38 -0.28 0.27 -0.42
N ALA A 39 -0.48 -0.04 -1.70
CA ALA A 39 0.12 -1.23 -2.29
C ALA A 39 1.64 -1.16 -2.26
N TRP A 40 2.19 0.02 -2.52
CA TRP A 40 3.63 0.20 -2.50
C TRP A 40 4.18 -0.11 -1.10
N CYS A 41 3.48 0.35 -0.06
CA CYS A 41 3.91 0.06 1.29
C CYS A 41 3.84 -1.42 1.59
N LEU A 42 2.81 -2.09 1.08
CA LEU A 42 2.66 -3.51 1.36
C LEU A 42 3.75 -4.34 0.69
N VAL A 43 4.15 -4.00 -0.54
CA VAL A 43 5.18 -4.78 -1.20
C VAL A 43 6.55 -4.57 -0.57
N ARG A 44 6.69 -3.53 0.24
CA ARG A 44 7.96 -3.29 0.91
C ARG A 44 7.95 -3.85 2.32
N SER A 45 6.90 -4.54 2.70
CA SER A 45 6.79 -5.12 4.02
C SER A 45 7.68 -6.34 4.15
N LYS A 46 7.97 -6.76 5.36
CA LYS A 46 8.75 -7.94 5.59
C LYS A 46 7.87 -9.16 5.58
N TYR A 47 6.57 -9.02 5.60
CA TYR A 47 5.68 -10.16 5.73
C TYR A 47 5.15 -10.62 4.38
N PRO A 48 5.31 -11.89 4.05
CA PRO A 48 4.87 -12.40 2.74
C PRO A 48 3.39 -12.14 2.44
N ALA A 49 2.56 -12.20 3.47
CA ALA A 49 1.12 -11.96 3.26
C ALA A 49 0.88 -10.53 2.81
N ASP A 50 1.63 -9.57 3.37
CA ASP A 50 1.48 -8.18 2.99
C ASP A 50 1.98 -7.98 1.57
N ILE A 51 3.10 -8.60 1.22
CA ILE A 51 3.68 -8.44 -0.10
C ILE A 51 2.70 -8.98 -1.13
N ARG A 52 2.07 -10.13 -0.84
CA ARG A 52 1.12 -10.70 -1.77
C ARG A 52 -0.08 -9.80 -1.95
N LYS A 53 -0.57 -9.21 -0.87
CA LYS A 53 -1.70 -8.32 -0.95
C LYS A 53 -1.34 -7.09 -1.76
N GLY A 54 -0.14 -6.57 -1.58
CA GLY A 54 0.30 -5.39 -2.33
C GLY A 54 0.37 -5.68 -3.82
N ILE A 55 0.85 -6.87 -4.19
CA ILE A 55 0.93 -7.24 -5.59
C ILE A 55 -0.47 -7.33 -6.19
N LEU A 56 -1.42 -7.89 -5.46
CA LEU A 56 -2.77 -7.98 -5.96
C LEU A 56 -3.39 -6.60 -6.15
N LEU A 57 -3.10 -5.68 -5.25
CA LEU A 57 -3.62 -4.33 -5.39
C LEU A 57 -2.99 -3.61 -6.57
N LEU A 58 -1.71 -3.87 -6.84
CA LEU A 58 -1.06 -3.25 -7.98
C LEU A 58 -1.61 -3.83 -9.29
N GLU A 59 -1.89 -5.13 -9.31
CA GLU A 59 -2.45 -5.73 -10.50
C GLU A 59 -3.84 -5.18 -10.78
N ASP A 60 -4.63 -4.99 -9.74
CA ASP A 60 -5.96 -4.44 -9.89
C ASP A 60 -5.87 -3.01 -10.41
N LEU A 61 -4.93 -2.24 -9.90
CA LEU A 61 -4.75 -0.87 -10.33
C LEU A 61 -4.30 -0.82 -11.78
N TYR A 62 -3.44 -1.73 -12.17
CA TYR A 62 -2.96 -1.77 -13.54
C TYR A 62 -4.12 -1.99 -14.50
N GLN A 63 -5.04 -2.89 -14.14
CA GLN A 63 -6.17 -3.16 -15.00
C GLN A 63 -7.10 -1.96 -15.09
N VAL A 64 -7.26 -1.23 -13.99
CA VAL A 64 -8.13 -0.07 -14.01
C VAL A 64 -7.54 1.02 -14.90
N LEU A 65 -6.22 1.17 -14.88
CA LEU A 65 -5.59 2.23 -15.63
C LEU A 65 -5.35 1.87 -17.10
N SER A 66 -5.37 0.61 -17.40
CA SER A 66 -5.15 0.23 -18.78
C SER A 66 -6.47 0.12 -19.52
#